data_aeebd31660c34c384cdb827da005daa6
#
_entry.id   aeebd31660c34c384cdb827da005daa6
#
_cell.length_a   1.000
_cell.length_b   1.000
_cell.length_c   1.000
_cell.angle_alpha   90.00
_cell.angle_beta   90.00
_cell.angle_gamma   90.00
#
_symmetry.space_group_name_H-M   'P 1'
#
loop_
_entity.id
_entity.type
_entity.pdbx_description
1 polymer ?
#
loop_
_entity_poly.entity_id
_entity_poly.type
_entity_poly.pdbx_seq_one_letter_code
_entity_poly.pdbx_strand_id
1 'polypeptide(L)'
;MIPAFVFLFLGLLLFLVTLGTFALPQYIKKNKEHWSEAWQQTAELISNYLHLLLVLVILSIAAFGWYYVKNTPWEGHLMEWLNIIIRVMHFTFGIAWIGASFYFVFLENALNRTENVRDELAGNLWAVHGGGFYYLEKYKIAPKEIPKDLHWFKYEAYFTWLSGFSLLFVVYYFNAEAMLIDKNILDISALQGISLGIGSFVAGWILYDQLCKSSLIQHTLPFAIIGFLILVGFAFFYTHVFSARGAFIHFGALIGTLMVANVFFVIIPSQKAMVKAAKVGKMPDGTLGKKALARSLHNNYFTLPVLFVMVSNHFPSTFGYAYPWLSLAIISLGAAGVKHWLNLKEKKQQSVWVMPVSVLLLLSAAFITAPKLNPNACDEKTSFAEVNTIIQNRCVSCHSARPTDDIFTKAPNGVMYDTPEQIVAKKQLIMQRVVI
;
A
#
# COMPACT_ATOMS: atom_id res chain seq x y z
N MET A 1 -23.31 -31.86 -7.18
CA MET A 1 -22.79 -32.08 -5.80
C MET A 1 -21.34 -32.54 -5.92
N ILE A 2 -20.39 -31.73 -5.47
CA ILE A 2 -19.02 -32.18 -5.28
C ILE A 2 -19.12 -33.28 -4.21
N PRO A 3 -18.54 -34.45 -4.42
CA PRO A 3 -18.52 -35.44 -3.35
C PRO A 3 -17.88 -34.80 -2.12
N ALA A 4 -18.55 -34.77 -1.00
CA ALA A 4 -18.02 -34.31 0.31
C ALA A 4 -16.63 -34.90 0.59
N PHE A 5 -16.36 -36.07 0.05
CA PHE A 5 -15.09 -36.78 0.04
C PHE A 5 -13.92 -35.94 -0.53
N VAL A 6 -14.11 -35.16 -1.61
CA VAL A 6 -13.02 -34.36 -2.21
C VAL A 6 -12.62 -33.23 -1.27
N PHE A 7 -13.59 -32.56 -0.65
CA PHE A 7 -13.30 -31.52 0.34
C PHE A 7 -12.64 -32.07 1.60
N LEU A 8 -13.10 -33.23 2.06
CA LEU A 8 -12.47 -33.93 3.19
C LEU A 8 -11.03 -34.35 2.87
N PHE A 9 -10.79 -34.87 1.67
CA PHE A 9 -9.45 -35.27 1.22
C PHE A 9 -8.51 -34.07 1.12
N LEU A 10 -8.95 -32.99 0.46
CA LEU A 10 -8.15 -31.76 0.31
C LEU A 10 -7.91 -31.09 1.67
N GLY A 11 -8.90 -31.09 2.55
CA GLY A 11 -8.77 -30.57 3.92
C GLY A 11 -7.78 -31.38 4.75
N LEU A 12 -7.84 -32.71 4.68
CA LEU A 12 -6.88 -33.60 5.33
C LEU A 12 -5.47 -33.43 4.78
N LEU A 13 -5.32 -33.34 3.47
CA LEU A 13 -4.02 -33.10 2.82
C LEU A 13 -3.44 -31.75 3.27
N LEU A 14 -4.24 -30.67 3.28
CA LEU A 14 -3.82 -29.35 3.77
C LEU A 14 -3.37 -29.43 5.23
N PHE A 15 -4.14 -30.12 6.09
CA PHE A 15 -3.81 -30.29 7.50
C PHE A 15 -2.48 -31.03 7.68
N LEU A 16 -2.28 -32.17 6.99
CA LEU A 16 -1.05 -32.96 7.09
C LEU A 16 0.18 -32.20 6.58
N VAL A 17 0.06 -31.50 5.44
CA VAL A 17 1.17 -30.72 4.90
C VAL A 17 1.48 -29.53 5.81
N THR A 18 0.46 -28.86 6.36
CA THR A 18 0.65 -27.77 7.33
C THR A 18 1.34 -28.28 8.60
N LEU A 19 0.86 -29.38 9.16
CA LEU A 19 1.49 -30.00 10.33
C LEU A 19 2.96 -30.36 10.06
N GLY A 20 3.24 -31.00 8.92
CA GLY A 20 4.61 -31.31 8.50
C GLY A 20 5.49 -30.06 8.36
N THR A 21 4.96 -29.01 7.74
CA THR A 21 5.68 -27.74 7.51
C THR A 21 6.12 -27.06 8.81
N PHE A 22 5.31 -27.12 9.86
CA PHE A 22 5.62 -26.48 11.14
C PHE A 22 6.28 -27.44 12.16
N ALA A 23 5.88 -28.69 12.22
CA ALA A 23 6.39 -29.64 13.20
C ALA A 23 7.76 -30.21 12.82
N LEU A 24 7.99 -30.50 11.53
CA LEU A 24 9.24 -31.15 11.09
C LEU A 24 10.49 -30.29 11.35
N PRO A 25 10.53 -28.97 11.07
CA PRO A 25 11.70 -28.15 11.39
C PRO A 25 12.01 -28.11 12.88
N GLN A 26 10.97 -28.10 13.74
CA GLN A 26 11.14 -28.10 15.18
C GLN A 26 11.69 -29.46 15.65
N TYR A 27 11.19 -30.57 15.11
CA TYR A 27 11.66 -31.91 15.39
C TYR A 27 13.11 -32.11 14.94
N ILE A 28 13.47 -31.64 13.73
CA ILE A 28 14.85 -31.65 13.22
C ILE A 28 15.77 -30.92 14.19
N LYS A 29 15.39 -29.68 14.55
CA LYS A 29 16.20 -28.82 15.45
C LYS A 29 16.44 -29.48 16.79
N LYS A 30 15.44 -30.20 17.34
CA LYS A 30 15.53 -30.87 18.64
C LYS A 30 16.43 -32.12 18.62
N ASN A 31 16.46 -32.84 17.47
CA ASN A 31 17.15 -34.12 17.38
C ASN A 31 18.41 -34.08 16.49
N LYS A 32 18.82 -32.91 16.01
CA LYS A 32 19.92 -32.73 15.06
C LYS A 32 21.23 -33.39 15.51
N GLU A 33 21.52 -33.34 16.81
CA GLU A 33 22.76 -33.89 17.38
C GLU A 33 22.83 -35.45 17.36
N HIS A 34 21.67 -36.11 17.22
CA HIS A 34 21.58 -37.56 17.19
C HIS A 34 21.54 -38.19 15.79
N TRP A 35 21.56 -37.34 14.75
CA TRP A 35 21.41 -37.77 13.36
C TRP A 35 22.72 -37.70 12.59
N SER A 36 22.93 -38.63 11.67
CA SER A 36 24.03 -38.55 10.71
C SER A 36 23.88 -37.30 9.80
N GLU A 37 24.98 -36.78 9.28
CA GLU A 37 24.96 -35.60 8.38
C GLU A 37 24.06 -35.83 7.17
N ALA A 38 24.05 -37.03 6.59
CA ALA A 38 23.19 -37.35 5.46
C ALA A 38 21.69 -37.23 5.81
N TRP A 39 21.30 -37.71 7.01
CA TRP A 39 19.93 -37.54 7.49
C TRP A 39 19.55 -36.10 7.79
N GLN A 40 20.47 -35.30 8.30
CA GLN A 40 20.25 -33.88 8.53
C GLN A 40 19.98 -33.12 7.20
N GLN A 41 20.82 -33.38 6.20
CA GLN A 41 20.66 -32.78 4.86
C GLN A 41 19.33 -33.19 4.20
N THR A 42 18.98 -34.50 4.31
CA THR A 42 17.72 -35.00 3.75
C THR A 42 16.51 -34.39 4.44
N ALA A 43 16.53 -34.27 5.76
CA ALA A 43 15.44 -33.68 6.52
C ALA A 43 15.28 -32.18 6.27
N GLU A 44 16.39 -31.44 6.11
CA GLU A 44 16.36 -30.02 5.71
C GLU A 44 15.81 -29.84 4.28
N LEU A 45 16.19 -30.73 3.35
CA LEU A 45 15.65 -30.76 2.00
C LEU A 45 14.13 -30.98 2.00
N ILE A 46 13.66 -32.02 2.70
CA ILE A 46 12.22 -32.31 2.86
C ILE A 46 11.49 -31.12 3.47
N SER A 47 12.04 -30.49 4.50
CA SER A 47 11.44 -29.29 5.14
C SER A 47 11.28 -28.15 4.15
N ASN A 48 12.25 -27.91 3.28
CA ASN A 48 12.18 -26.85 2.26
C ASN A 48 11.10 -27.15 1.20
N TYR A 49 10.99 -28.42 0.78
CA TYR A 49 9.95 -28.82 -0.19
C TYR A 49 8.54 -28.82 0.41
N LEU A 50 8.38 -29.05 1.72
CA LEU A 50 7.07 -28.97 2.38
C LEU A 50 6.44 -27.58 2.28
N HIS A 51 7.23 -26.51 2.36
CA HIS A 51 6.72 -25.14 2.17
C HIS A 51 6.20 -24.94 0.74
N LEU A 52 6.94 -25.43 -0.27
CA LEU A 52 6.50 -25.37 -1.65
C LEU A 52 5.23 -26.21 -1.86
N LEU A 53 5.18 -27.40 -1.32
CA LEU A 53 4.02 -28.29 -1.38
C LEU A 53 2.80 -27.65 -0.71
N LEU A 54 2.96 -26.99 0.44
CA LEU A 54 1.88 -26.27 1.11
C LEU A 54 1.29 -25.18 0.21
N VAL A 55 2.14 -24.38 -0.43
CA VAL A 55 1.70 -23.35 -1.39
C VAL A 55 0.94 -23.98 -2.56
N LEU A 56 1.46 -25.06 -3.15
CA LEU A 56 0.81 -25.75 -4.26
C LEU A 56 -0.54 -26.36 -3.87
N VAL A 57 -0.65 -26.93 -2.66
CA VAL A 57 -1.93 -27.46 -2.14
C VAL A 57 -2.94 -26.34 -1.93
N ILE A 58 -2.53 -25.20 -1.35
CA ILE A 58 -3.40 -24.03 -1.16
C ILE A 58 -3.89 -23.51 -2.51
N LEU A 59 -2.99 -23.33 -3.48
CA LEU A 59 -3.35 -22.87 -4.83
C LEU A 59 -4.29 -23.85 -5.54
N SER A 60 -4.06 -25.16 -5.38
CA SER A 60 -4.93 -26.20 -5.96
C SER A 60 -6.34 -26.17 -5.35
N ILE A 61 -6.44 -26.02 -4.03
CA ILE A 61 -7.72 -25.88 -3.33
C ILE A 61 -8.44 -24.60 -3.79
N ALA A 62 -7.72 -23.50 -3.91
CA ALA A 62 -8.28 -22.24 -4.37
C ALA A 62 -8.78 -22.34 -5.82
N ALA A 63 -7.98 -22.91 -6.73
CA ALA A 63 -8.36 -23.10 -8.13
C ALA A 63 -9.56 -24.05 -8.28
N PHE A 64 -9.56 -25.15 -7.53
CA PHE A 64 -10.66 -26.11 -7.52
C PHE A 64 -11.94 -25.49 -6.94
N GLY A 65 -11.83 -24.79 -5.81
CA GLY A 65 -12.96 -24.07 -5.21
C GLY A 65 -13.51 -23.03 -6.19
N TRP A 66 -12.65 -22.25 -6.84
CA TRP A 66 -13.04 -21.26 -7.86
C TRP A 66 -13.81 -21.89 -9.02
N TYR A 67 -13.34 -23.02 -9.53
CA TYR A 67 -14.02 -23.73 -10.63
C TYR A 67 -15.48 -24.07 -10.32
N TYR A 68 -15.79 -24.41 -9.06
CA TYR A 68 -17.14 -24.77 -8.65
C TYR A 68 -18.04 -23.59 -8.26
N VAL A 69 -17.47 -22.48 -7.85
CA VAL A 69 -18.26 -21.30 -7.47
C VAL A 69 -18.38 -20.27 -8.56
N LYS A 70 -17.52 -20.33 -9.58
CA LYS A 70 -17.59 -19.45 -10.75
C LYS A 70 -18.96 -19.55 -11.43
N ASN A 71 -19.55 -18.43 -11.77
CA ASN A 71 -20.89 -18.31 -12.37
C ASN A 71 -22.04 -18.79 -11.42
N THR A 72 -21.81 -18.81 -10.13
CA THR A 72 -22.84 -19.07 -9.12
C THR A 72 -23.04 -17.84 -8.22
N PRO A 73 -24.15 -17.73 -7.45
CA PRO A 73 -24.31 -16.65 -6.47
C PRO A 73 -23.20 -16.57 -5.39
N TRP A 74 -22.41 -17.62 -5.22
CA TRP A 74 -21.31 -17.68 -4.29
C TRP A 74 -20.07 -16.93 -4.78
N GLU A 75 -19.93 -16.72 -6.09
CA GLU A 75 -18.77 -16.01 -6.66
C GLU A 75 -18.65 -14.60 -6.10
N GLY A 76 -19.70 -13.81 -6.23
CA GLY A 76 -19.73 -12.44 -5.70
C GLY A 76 -19.49 -12.38 -4.19
N HIS A 77 -20.11 -13.30 -3.44
CA HIS A 77 -19.94 -13.39 -2.00
C HIS A 77 -18.49 -13.71 -1.60
N LEU A 78 -17.84 -14.66 -2.26
CA LEU A 78 -16.44 -15.01 -1.98
C LEU A 78 -15.48 -13.89 -2.40
N MET A 79 -15.73 -13.22 -3.51
CA MET A 79 -14.92 -12.06 -3.94
C MET A 79 -15.04 -10.89 -2.96
N GLU A 80 -16.23 -10.65 -2.41
CA GLU A 80 -16.43 -9.65 -1.35
C GLU A 80 -15.63 -10.00 -0.09
N TRP A 81 -15.74 -11.24 0.40
CA TRP A 81 -14.97 -11.69 1.56
C TRP A 81 -13.46 -11.68 1.32
N LEU A 82 -13.01 -12.05 0.14
CA LEU A 82 -11.60 -11.96 -0.24
C LEU A 82 -11.11 -10.50 -0.17
N ASN A 83 -11.89 -9.57 -0.72
CA ASN A 83 -11.60 -8.15 -0.64
C ASN A 83 -11.55 -7.66 0.82
N ILE A 84 -12.52 -8.04 1.66
CA ILE A 84 -12.56 -7.66 3.09
C ILE A 84 -11.30 -8.17 3.80
N ILE A 85 -10.98 -9.46 3.68
CA ILE A 85 -9.85 -10.08 4.38
C ILE A 85 -8.53 -9.41 3.94
N ILE A 86 -8.29 -9.28 2.64
CA ILE A 86 -7.05 -8.69 2.14
C ILE A 86 -6.96 -7.20 2.54
N ARG A 87 -8.09 -6.48 2.55
CA ARG A 87 -8.15 -5.07 2.97
C ARG A 87 -7.81 -4.91 4.46
N VAL A 88 -8.35 -5.78 5.32
CA VAL A 88 -8.01 -5.80 6.75
C VAL A 88 -6.52 -6.10 6.95
N MET A 89 -5.98 -7.07 6.23
CA MET A 89 -4.54 -7.38 6.26
C MET A 89 -3.71 -6.17 5.80
N HIS A 90 -4.07 -5.54 4.67
CA HIS A 90 -3.37 -4.38 4.14
C HIS A 90 -3.38 -3.21 5.12
N PHE A 91 -4.52 -2.92 5.71
CA PHE A 91 -4.68 -1.89 6.72
C PHE A 91 -3.84 -2.17 7.97
N THR A 92 -3.86 -3.41 8.48
CA THR A 92 -3.12 -3.82 9.68
C THR A 92 -1.61 -3.71 9.47
N PHE A 93 -1.08 -4.29 8.39
CA PHE A 93 0.34 -4.22 8.08
C PHE A 93 0.78 -2.80 7.71
N GLY A 94 -0.08 -2.04 7.03
CA GLY A 94 0.16 -0.64 6.70
C GLY A 94 0.33 0.24 7.94
N ILE A 95 -0.54 0.09 8.93
CA ILE A 95 -0.43 0.78 10.22
C ILE A 95 0.89 0.41 10.90
N ALA A 96 1.22 -0.88 10.97
CA ALA A 96 2.45 -1.35 11.60
C ALA A 96 3.69 -0.76 10.90
N TRP A 97 3.72 -0.78 9.58
CA TRP A 97 4.86 -0.24 8.81
C TRP A 97 5.00 1.28 8.93
N ILE A 98 3.90 2.00 8.76
CA ILE A 98 3.91 3.47 8.90
C ILE A 98 4.25 3.89 10.33
N GLY A 99 3.68 3.21 11.33
CA GLY A 99 4.00 3.42 12.74
C GLY A 99 5.48 3.20 13.04
N ALA A 100 6.06 2.10 12.55
CA ALA A 100 7.50 1.84 12.66
C ALA A 100 8.33 2.93 11.96
N SER A 101 7.94 3.38 10.76
CA SER A 101 8.62 4.46 10.04
C SER A 101 8.62 5.77 10.83
N PHE A 102 7.48 6.16 11.39
CA PHE A 102 7.39 7.35 12.23
C PHE A 102 8.25 7.22 13.48
N TYR A 103 8.17 6.08 14.17
CA TYR A 103 8.90 5.84 15.40
C TYR A 103 10.42 5.87 15.18
N PHE A 104 10.96 5.17 14.20
CA PHE A 104 12.40 5.12 13.97
C PHE A 104 12.96 6.44 13.42
N VAL A 105 12.19 7.19 12.64
CA VAL A 105 12.59 8.54 12.22
C VAL A 105 12.54 9.51 13.40
N PHE A 106 11.53 9.41 14.27
CA PHE A 106 11.50 10.15 15.53
C PHE A 106 12.74 9.83 16.39
N LEU A 107 13.06 8.56 16.63
CA LEU A 107 14.26 8.15 17.37
C LEU A 107 15.52 8.79 16.77
N GLU A 108 15.71 8.70 15.44
CA GLU A 108 16.88 9.28 14.77
C GLU A 108 16.97 10.79 14.96
N ASN A 109 15.85 11.49 14.85
CA ASN A 109 15.79 12.94 14.93
C ASN A 109 15.94 13.47 16.38
N ALA A 110 15.40 12.74 17.36
CA ALA A 110 15.30 13.16 18.76
C ALA A 110 16.51 12.73 19.63
N LEU A 111 17.50 12.02 19.06
CA LEU A 111 18.69 11.59 19.82
C LEU A 111 19.41 12.79 20.46
N ASN A 112 19.71 12.67 21.75
CA ASN A 112 20.72 13.49 22.39
C ASN A 112 22.10 13.10 21.86
N ARG A 113 22.85 14.07 21.33
CA ARG A 113 24.15 13.84 20.66
C ARG A 113 25.30 14.55 21.36
N THR A 114 25.03 15.26 22.45
CA THR A 114 25.95 16.21 23.08
C THR A 114 26.29 15.87 24.52
N GLU A 115 25.30 15.46 25.31
CA GLU A 115 25.50 15.30 26.78
C GLU A 115 25.56 13.81 27.15
N ASN A 116 26.60 13.42 27.87
CA ASN A 116 26.78 12.07 28.42
C ASN A 116 26.62 10.96 27.36
N VAL A 117 27.16 11.20 26.14
CA VAL A 117 27.14 10.24 25.05
C VAL A 117 28.52 9.58 24.96
N ARG A 118 28.58 8.26 25.04
CA ARG A 118 29.81 7.49 24.86
C ARG A 118 30.35 7.65 23.44
N ASP A 119 31.67 7.60 23.24
CA ASP A 119 32.33 7.89 21.96
C ASP A 119 31.87 7.00 20.79
N GLU A 120 31.51 5.74 21.07
CA GLU A 120 31.04 4.81 20.06
C GLU A 120 29.58 5.06 19.61
N LEU A 121 28.83 5.91 20.34
CA LEU A 121 27.42 6.16 20.07
C LEU A 121 27.21 7.37 19.16
N ALA A 122 26.20 7.29 18.33
CA ALA A 122 25.64 8.40 17.59
C ALA A 122 24.70 9.27 18.44
N GLY A 123 24.26 8.75 19.57
CA GLY A 123 23.40 9.42 20.53
C GLY A 123 22.61 8.45 21.39
N ASN A 124 21.87 9.00 22.34
CA ASN A 124 20.98 8.28 23.22
C ASN A 124 19.63 9.00 23.37
N LEU A 125 18.64 8.30 23.90
CA LEU A 125 17.31 8.86 24.13
C LEU A 125 16.65 8.19 25.34
N TRP A 126 16.10 8.98 26.22
CA TRP A 126 15.18 8.54 27.26
C TRP A 126 13.74 8.65 26.76
N ALA A 127 12.96 7.60 26.92
CA ALA A 127 11.54 7.57 26.57
C ALA A 127 10.71 6.98 27.71
N VAL A 128 9.45 7.40 27.81
CA VAL A 128 8.49 6.85 28.77
C VAL A 128 7.27 6.36 27.98
N HIS A 129 6.89 5.10 28.17
CA HIS A 129 5.70 4.52 27.56
C HIS A 129 5.17 3.37 28.41
N GLY A 130 3.84 3.28 28.56
CA GLY A 130 3.18 2.18 29.27
C GLY A 130 3.64 2.01 30.73
N GLY A 131 4.00 3.10 31.41
CA GLY A 131 4.51 3.08 32.79
C GLY A 131 5.99 2.69 32.93
N GLY A 132 6.70 2.41 31.85
CA GLY A 132 8.12 2.06 31.81
C GLY A 132 9.02 3.20 31.35
N PHE A 133 10.24 3.25 31.86
CA PHE A 133 11.31 4.12 31.41
C PHE A 133 12.21 3.31 30.47
N TYR A 134 12.46 3.83 29.28
CA TYR A 134 13.29 3.21 28.26
C TYR A 134 14.51 4.08 28.00
N TYR A 135 15.67 3.46 27.97
CA TYR A 135 16.90 4.09 27.55
C TYR A 135 17.41 3.45 26.28
N LEU A 136 17.47 4.21 25.18
CA LEU A 136 17.87 3.74 23.87
C LEU A 136 19.20 4.37 23.49
N GLU A 137 20.09 3.57 22.94
CA GLU A 137 21.38 3.97 22.41
C GLU A 137 21.49 3.61 20.95
N LYS A 138 22.02 4.53 20.16
CA LYS A 138 22.32 4.27 18.76
C LYS A 138 23.82 4.30 18.54
N TYR A 139 24.39 3.23 18.03
CA TYR A 139 25.80 3.17 17.64
C TYR A 139 26.07 3.98 16.38
N LYS A 140 27.25 4.58 16.25
CA LYS A 140 27.69 5.29 15.04
C LYS A 140 27.73 4.34 13.84
N ILE A 141 28.26 3.14 14.03
CA ILE A 141 28.33 2.11 12.98
C ILE A 141 27.79 0.78 13.53
N ALA A 142 28.46 0.13 14.49
CA ALA A 142 28.05 -1.13 15.07
C ALA A 142 28.61 -1.27 16.50
N PRO A 143 27.96 -2.06 17.38
CA PRO A 143 28.56 -2.44 18.66
C PRO A 143 29.75 -3.38 18.44
N LYS A 144 30.61 -3.49 19.46
CA LYS A 144 31.77 -4.42 19.45
C LYS A 144 31.28 -5.89 19.35
N GLU A 145 30.22 -6.21 20.06
CA GLU A 145 29.58 -7.52 20.04
C GLU A 145 28.13 -7.37 19.60
N ILE A 146 27.72 -8.22 18.64
CA ILE A 146 26.36 -8.25 18.17
C ILE A 146 25.57 -9.34 18.89
N PRO A 147 24.40 -9.00 19.44
CA PRO A 147 23.51 -10.00 20.06
C PRO A 147 23.16 -11.13 19.07
N LYS A 148 22.97 -12.34 19.62
CA LYS A 148 22.57 -13.50 18.82
C LYS A 148 21.24 -13.28 18.10
N ASP A 149 20.29 -12.68 18.81
CA ASP A 149 18.94 -12.41 18.29
C ASP A 149 18.80 -10.94 17.95
N LEU A 150 18.49 -10.67 16.69
CA LEU A 150 18.23 -9.35 16.16
C LEU A 150 16.82 -9.31 15.56
N HIS A 151 16.01 -8.35 15.96
CA HIS A 151 14.72 -8.13 15.32
C HIS A 151 14.89 -7.34 14.02
N TRP A 152 14.21 -7.79 12.96
CA TRP A 152 14.29 -7.20 11.61
C TRP A 152 12.94 -6.61 11.22
N PHE A 153 12.84 -5.29 11.16
CA PHE A 153 11.67 -4.56 10.71
C PHE A 153 11.58 -4.58 9.17
N LYS A 154 11.04 -5.64 8.60
CA LYS A 154 10.91 -5.82 7.14
C LYS A 154 9.60 -6.47 6.72
N TYR A 155 9.03 -7.32 7.57
CA TYR A 155 7.84 -8.07 7.22
C TYR A 155 6.61 -7.18 7.14
N GLU A 156 6.55 -6.14 7.95
CA GLU A 156 5.51 -5.11 7.91
C GLU A 156 5.46 -4.46 6.51
N ALA A 157 6.61 -4.10 5.96
CA ALA A 157 6.72 -3.53 4.62
C ALA A 157 6.32 -4.55 3.54
N TYR A 158 6.82 -5.79 3.63
CA TYR A 158 6.55 -6.82 2.64
C TYR A 158 5.08 -7.22 2.60
N PHE A 159 4.47 -7.47 3.75
CA PHE A 159 3.05 -7.84 3.80
C PHE A 159 2.13 -6.67 3.47
N THR A 160 2.51 -5.42 3.76
CA THR A 160 1.77 -4.25 3.28
C THR A 160 1.75 -4.22 1.75
N TRP A 161 2.90 -4.40 1.11
CA TRP A 161 2.94 -4.38 -0.36
C TRP A 161 2.23 -5.58 -0.97
N LEU A 162 2.46 -6.80 -0.47
CA LEU A 162 1.80 -8.01 -0.97
C LEU A 162 0.28 -7.91 -0.88
N SER A 163 -0.25 -7.48 0.25
CA SER A 163 -1.69 -7.30 0.43
C SER A 163 -2.24 -6.15 -0.43
N GLY A 164 -1.51 -5.04 -0.55
CA GLY A 164 -1.89 -3.93 -1.42
C GLY A 164 -1.89 -4.32 -2.91
N PHE A 165 -0.88 -5.07 -3.35
CA PHE A 165 -0.81 -5.60 -4.70
C PHE A 165 -1.94 -6.61 -4.97
N SER A 166 -2.26 -7.46 -4.00
CA SER A 166 -3.42 -8.36 -4.08
C SER A 166 -4.74 -7.60 -4.20
N LEU A 167 -4.92 -6.49 -3.44
CA LEU A 167 -6.09 -5.62 -3.58
C LEU A 167 -6.18 -4.98 -4.97
N LEU A 168 -5.05 -4.61 -5.56
CA LEU A 168 -5.03 -4.06 -6.91
C LEU A 168 -5.60 -5.08 -7.92
N PHE A 169 -5.26 -6.37 -7.77
CA PHE A 169 -5.86 -7.43 -8.59
C PHE A 169 -7.35 -7.61 -8.30
N VAL A 170 -7.72 -7.82 -7.05
CA VAL A 170 -9.10 -8.15 -6.66
C VAL A 170 -10.07 -7.02 -6.99
N VAL A 171 -9.67 -5.76 -6.81
CA VAL A 171 -10.57 -4.61 -6.97
C VAL A 171 -10.51 -4.03 -8.39
N TYR A 172 -9.31 -3.97 -8.99
CA TYR A 172 -9.11 -3.24 -10.25
C TYR A 172 -8.83 -4.13 -11.44
N TYR A 173 -7.96 -5.14 -11.33
CA TYR A 173 -7.50 -5.89 -12.49
C TYR A 173 -8.45 -7.01 -12.91
N PHE A 174 -9.10 -7.70 -11.95
CA PHE A 174 -10.13 -8.68 -12.28
C PHE A 174 -11.37 -8.04 -12.89
N ASN A 175 -11.56 -6.75 -12.65
CA ASN A 175 -12.67 -5.97 -13.19
C ASN A 175 -12.15 -4.70 -13.90
N ALA A 176 -11.13 -4.86 -14.75
CA ALA A 176 -10.40 -3.73 -15.32
C ALA A 176 -11.28 -2.83 -16.20
N GLU A 177 -12.20 -3.39 -16.95
CA GLU A 177 -13.09 -2.61 -17.83
C GLU A 177 -14.02 -1.66 -17.06
N ALA A 178 -14.45 -2.06 -15.84
CA ALA A 178 -15.32 -1.23 -15.04
C ALA A 178 -14.57 -0.31 -14.05
N MET A 179 -13.40 -0.74 -13.57
CA MET A 179 -12.73 -0.07 -12.45
C MET A 179 -11.46 0.69 -12.86
N LEU A 180 -10.77 0.20 -13.89
CA LEU A 180 -9.48 0.74 -14.31
C LEU A 180 -9.57 1.62 -15.56
N ILE A 181 -10.34 1.17 -16.56
CA ILE A 181 -10.39 1.78 -17.88
C ILE A 181 -11.56 2.77 -17.96
N ASP A 182 -11.29 3.92 -18.57
CA ASP A 182 -12.33 4.83 -19.03
C ASP A 182 -12.08 5.11 -20.53
N LYS A 183 -12.93 4.58 -21.39
CA LYS A 183 -12.81 4.72 -22.85
C LYS A 183 -12.95 6.16 -23.35
N ASN A 184 -13.51 7.05 -22.55
CA ASN A 184 -13.53 8.49 -22.85
C ASN A 184 -12.17 9.16 -22.64
N ILE A 185 -11.29 8.56 -21.80
CA ILE A 185 -9.92 9.04 -21.57
C ILE A 185 -8.98 8.40 -22.58
N LEU A 186 -8.98 7.06 -22.65
CA LEU A 186 -8.14 6.30 -23.57
C LEU A 186 -8.79 4.95 -23.89
N ASP A 187 -9.04 4.68 -25.18
CA ASP A 187 -9.62 3.40 -25.62
C ASP A 187 -8.53 2.34 -25.71
N ILE A 188 -8.35 1.61 -24.61
CA ILE A 188 -7.40 0.49 -24.48
C ILE A 188 -8.09 -0.75 -23.92
N SER A 189 -7.53 -1.92 -24.22
CA SER A 189 -8.01 -3.17 -23.65
C SER A 189 -7.60 -3.33 -22.17
N ALA A 190 -8.30 -4.20 -21.44
CA ALA A 190 -7.97 -4.55 -20.06
C ALA A 190 -6.49 -4.98 -19.90
N LEU A 191 -6.01 -5.84 -20.82
CA LEU A 191 -4.61 -6.32 -20.78
C LEU A 191 -3.61 -5.18 -20.99
N GLN A 192 -3.88 -4.24 -21.89
CA GLN A 192 -3.04 -3.06 -22.10
C GLN A 192 -3.01 -2.18 -20.87
N GLY A 193 -4.18 -1.90 -20.27
CA GLY A 193 -4.27 -1.12 -19.04
C GLY A 193 -3.48 -1.75 -17.89
N ILE A 194 -3.65 -3.04 -17.64
CA ILE A 194 -2.92 -3.79 -16.60
C ILE A 194 -1.41 -3.75 -16.89
N SER A 195 -1.01 -3.98 -18.13
CA SER A 195 0.41 -3.98 -18.53
C SER A 195 1.05 -2.61 -18.33
N LEU A 196 0.35 -1.52 -18.67
CA LEU A 196 0.80 -0.14 -18.42
C LEU A 196 0.90 0.15 -16.91
N GLY A 197 -0.07 -0.32 -16.12
CA GLY A 197 -0.05 -0.19 -14.66
C GLY A 197 1.17 -0.86 -14.05
N ILE A 198 1.38 -2.15 -14.31
CA ILE A 198 2.52 -2.91 -13.76
C ILE A 198 3.85 -2.39 -14.32
N GLY A 199 3.91 -2.13 -15.63
CA GLY A 199 5.11 -1.60 -16.28
C GLY A 199 5.54 -0.25 -15.69
N SER A 200 4.58 0.60 -15.33
CA SER A 200 4.87 1.89 -14.70
C SER A 200 5.54 1.76 -13.32
N PHE A 201 5.21 0.72 -12.54
CA PHE A 201 5.87 0.47 -11.25
C PHE A 201 7.34 0.10 -11.44
N VAL A 202 7.63 -0.72 -12.43
CA VAL A 202 9.02 -1.09 -12.79
C VAL A 202 9.79 0.13 -13.30
N ALA A 203 9.19 0.90 -14.22
CA ALA A 203 9.80 2.12 -14.75
C ALA A 203 10.05 3.15 -13.64
N GLY A 204 9.07 3.36 -12.76
CA GLY A 204 9.17 4.26 -11.62
C GLY A 204 10.31 3.85 -10.66
N TRP A 205 10.43 2.57 -10.34
CA TRP A 205 11.54 2.08 -9.53
C TRP A 205 12.90 2.34 -10.19
N ILE A 206 13.04 2.02 -11.48
CA ILE A 206 14.29 2.24 -12.21
C ILE A 206 14.66 3.72 -12.19
N LEU A 207 13.74 4.61 -12.57
CA LEU A 207 14.00 6.06 -12.59
C LEU A 207 14.38 6.58 -11.21
N TYR A 208 13.64 6.21 -10.17
CA TYR A 208 13.91 6.63 -8.80
C TYR A 208 15.24 6.08 -8.29
N ASP A 209 15.55 4.81 -8.54
CA ASP A 209 16.80 4.19 -8.08
C ASP A 209 18.02 4.80 -8.78
N GLN A 210 17.92 5.10 -10.09
CA GLN A 210 18.98 5.82 -10.83
C GLN A 210 19.15 7.24 -10.30
N LEU A 211 18.06 7.97 -10.03
CA LEU A 211 18.13 9.29 -9.41
C LEU A 211 18.86 9.24 -8.06
N CYS A 212 18.58 8.25 -7.24
CA CYS A 212 19.26 8.06 -5.96
C CYS A 212 20.72 7.59 -6.07
N LYS A 213 21.14 7.05 -7.20
CA LYS A 213 22.54 6.68 -7.49
C LYS A 213 23.32 7.82 -8.13
N SER A 214 22.64 8.84 -8.61
CA SER A 214 23.28 10.01 -9.22
C SER A 214 23.94 10.93 -8.18
N SER A 215 24.80 11.83 -8.63
CA SER A 215 25.39 12.88 -7.79
C SER A 215 24.37 13.84 -7.17
N LEU A 216 23.16 13.92 -7.75
CA LEU A 216 22.08 14.76 -7.24
C LEU A 216 21.64 14.44 -5.81
N ILE A 217 21.84 13.19 -5.34
CA ILE A 217 21.52 12.81 -3.96
C ILE A 217 22.30 13.63 -2.93
N GLN A 218 23.44 14.20 -3.31
CA GLN A 218 24.24 15.08 -2.44
C GLN A 218 23.60 16.48 -2.30
N HIS A 219 22.71 16.84 -3.20
CA HIS A 219 22.04 18.13 -3.27
C HIS A 219 20.54 17.98 -2.95
N THR A 220 20.18 18.08 -1.68
CA THR A 220 18.83 17.75 -1.17
C THR A 220 17.70 18.46 -1.93
N LEU A 221 17.82 19.77 -2.19
CA LEU A 221 16.75 20.53 -2.85
C LEU A 221 16.59 20.17 -4.33
N PRO A 222 17.64 20.16 -5.18
CA PRO A 222 17.52 19.68 -6.56
C PRO A 222 17.02 18.26 -6.66
N PHE A 223 17.50 17.35 -5.79
CA PHE A 223 17.03 15.97 -5.73
C PHE A 223 15.53 15.89 -5.44
N ALA A 224 15.06 16.63 -4.42
CA ALA A 224 13.63 16.66 -4.05
C ALA A 224 12.75 17.24 -5.17
N ILE A 225 13.19 18.31 -5.85
CA ILE A 225 12.46 18.92 -6.97
C ILE A 225 12.35 17.91 -8.13
N ILE A 226 13.46 17.32 -8.56
CA ILE A 226 13.45 16.39 -9.69
C ILE A 226 12.64 15.13 -9.34
N GLY A 227 12.80 14.59 -8.14
CA GLY A 227 12.01 13.45 -7.66
C GLY A 227 10.51 13.76 -7.64
N PHE A 228 10.14 14.96 -7.18
CA PHE A 228 8.74 15.40 -7.20
C PHE A 228 8.20 15.59 -8.63
N LEU A 229 8.97 16.18 -9.53
CA LEU A 229 8.56 16.33 -10.94
C LEU A 229 8.37 14.98 -11.63
N ILE A 230 9.20 13.96 -11.31
CA ILE A 230 8.99 12.59 -11.80
C ILE A 230 7.64 12.04 -11.29
N LEU A 231 7.32 12.22 -10.01
CA LEU A 231 6.02 11.80 -9.46
C LEU A 231 4.85 12.55 -10.11
N VAL A 232 4.97 13.84 -10.36
CA VAL A 232 3.96 14.62 -11.10
C VAL A 232 3.79 14.08 -12.52
N GLY A 233 4.89 13.71 -13.20
CA GLY A 233 4.85 13.04 -14.49
C GLY A 233 4.05 11.73 -14.47
N PHE A 234 4.22 10.90 -13.43
CA PHE A 234 3.42 9.69 -13.25
C PHE A 234 1.96 10.02 -12.90
N ALA A 235 1.69 11.03 -12.09
CA ALA A 235 0.31 11.47 -11.81
C ALA A 235 -0.39 11.92 -13.10
N PHE A 236 0.31 12.69 -13.92
CA PHE A 236 -0.17 13.11 -15.25
C PHE A 236 -0.42 11.90 -16.15
N PHE A 237 0.54 10.99 -16.25
CA PHE A 237 0.40 9.76 -17.05
C PHE A 237 -0.84 8.95 -16.61
N TYR A 238 -0.97 8.64 -15.33
CA TYR A 238 -2.10 7.83 -14.86
C TYR A 238 -3.46 8.46 -15.12
N THR A 239 -3.58 9.78 -14.93
CA THR A 239 -4.86 10.47 -15.14
C THR A 239 -5.24 10.64 -16.62
N HIS A 240 -4.31 10.36 -17.55
CA HIS A 240 -4.56 10.36 -18.99
C HIS A 240 -4.63 8.93 -19.59
N VAL A 241 -4.46 7.91 -18.75
CA VAL A 241 -4.51 6.51 -19.19
C VAL A 241 -5.65 5.75 -18.52
N PHE A 242 -5.92 6.03 -17.25
CA PHE A 242 -6.86 5.29 -16.43
C PHE A 242 -8.07 6.14 -16.04
N SER A 243 -9.13 5.46 -15.58
CA SER A 243 -10.23 6.12 -14.88
C SER A 243 -9.68 6.96 -13.72
N ALA A 244 -10.36 8.03 -13.36
CA ALA A 244 -9.88 8.94 -12.31
C ALA A 244 -9.56 8.20 -10.98
N ARG A 245 -10.43 7.26 -10.58
CA ARG A 245 -10.20 6.39 -9.42
C ARG A 245 -9.01 5.46 -9.62
N GLY A 246 -8.92 4.83 -10.79
CA GLY A 246 -7.81 3.96 -11.17
C GLY A 246 -6.47 4.69 -11.15
N ALA A 247 -6.43 5.92 -11.66
CA ALA A 247 -5.25 6.78 -11.67
C ALA A 247 -4.71 7.07 -10.26
N PHE A 248 -5.59 7.45 -9.33
CA PHE A 248 -5.21 7.74 -7.95
C PHE A 248 -4.62 6.50 -7.26
N ILE A 249 -5.30 5.36 -7.38
CA ILE A 249 -4.79 4.12 -6.77
C ILE A 249 -3.45 3.69 -7.37
N HIS A 250 -3.26 3.81 -8.68
CA HIS A 250 -1.97 3.47 -9.30
C HIS A 250 -0.85 4.40 -8.85
N PHE A 251 -1.15 5.69 -8.65
CA PHE A 251 -0.19 6.62 -8.07
C PHE A 251 0.22 6.21 -6.64
N GLY A 252 -0.74 5.82 -5.80
CA GLY A 252 -0.46 5.29 -4.47
C GLY A 252 0.30 3.97 -4.50
N ALA A 253 -0.07 3.05 -5.40
CA ALA A 253 0.61 1.77 -5.59
C ALA A 253 2.05 1.96 -6.10
N LEU A 254 2.30 2.95 -6.97
CA LEU A 254 3.66 3.34 -7.37
C LEU A 254 4.47 3.77 -6.15
N ILE A 255 3.99 4.74 -5.37
CA ILE A 255 4.69 5.22 -4.17
C ILE A 255 4.94 4.05 -3.20
N GLY A 256 3.95 3.22 -2.92
CA GLY A 256 4.10 2.03 -2.07
C GLY A 256 5.13 1.04 -2.61
N THR A 257 5.19 0.87 -3.93
CA THR A 257 6.19 0.03 -4.59
C THR A 257 7.60 0.61 -4.46
N LEU A 258 7.79 1.92 -4.64
CA LEU A 258 9.07 2.58 -4.39
C LEU A 258 9.52 2.41 -2.94
N MET A 259 8.58 2.55 -2.00
CA MET A 259 8.86 2.39 -0.57
C MET A 259 9.29 0.96 -0.22
N VAL A 260 8.57 -0.07 -0.67
CA VAL A 260 8.95 -1.46 -0.38
C VAL A 260 10.21 -1.88 -1.12
N ALA A 261 10.41 -1.42 -2.34
CA ALA A 261 11.61 -1.68 -3.12
C ALA A 261 12.87 -1.08 -2.44
N ASN A 262 12.74 0.10 -1.81
CA ASN A 262 13.79 0.63 -0.92
C ASN A 262 14.13 -0.35 0.21
N VAL A 263 13.13 -0.92 0.87
CA VAL A 263 13.35 -1.89 1.95
C VAL A 263 14.02 -3.15 1.39
N PHE A 264 13.46 -3.72 0.32
CA PHE A 264 13.87 -5.02 -0.22
C PHE A 264 15.25 -4.99 -0.89
N PHE A 265 15.49 -4.00 -1.78
CA PHE A 265 16.70 -3.96 -2.61
C PHE A 265 17.85 -3.15 -1.99
N VAL A 266 17.57 -2.26 -1.05
CA VAL A 266 18.61 -1.34 -0.54
C VAL A 266 18.78 -1.44 0.97
N ILE A 267 17.71 -1.23 1.77
CA ILE A 267 17.85 -1.14 3.23
C ILE A 267 18.26 -2.48 3.82
N ILE A 268 17.50 -3.54 3.58
CA ILE A 268 17.77 -4.86 4.16
C ILE A 268 19.09 -5.46 3.66
N PRO A 269 19.46 -5.40 2.37
CA PRO A 269 20.79 -5.85 1.93
C PRO A 269 21.94 -5.09 2.60
N SER A 270 21.83 -3.77 2.74
CA SER A 270 22.83 -2.95 3.44
C SER A 270 22.97 -3.36 4.91
N GLN A 271 21.86 -3.52 5.61
CA GLN A 271 21.84 -3.97 7.01
C GLN A 271 22.41 -5.38 7.18
N LYS A 272 22.06 -6.33 6.28
CA LYS A 272 22.62 -7.68 6.29
C LYS A 272 24.14 -7.68 6.10
N ALA A 273 24.66 -6.85 5.19
CA ALA A 273 26.09 -6.72 4.97
C ALA A 273 26.81 -6.16 6.22
N MET A 274 26.23 -5.13 6.85
CA MET A 274 26.77 -4.56 8.10
C MET A 274 26.78 -5.60 9.23
N VAL A 275 25.69 -6.30 9.45
CA VAL A 275 25.60 -7.35 10.50
C VAL A 275 26.58 -8.48 10.21
N LYS A 276 26.73 -8.92 8.94
CA LYS A 276 27.69 -9.96 8.56
C LYS A 276 29.14 -9.54 8.88
N ALA A 277 29.52 -8.31 8.58
CA ALA A 277 30.86 -7.79 8.88
C ALA A 277 31.10 -7.76 10.39
N ALA A 278 30.15 -7.23 11.15
CA ALA A 278 30.30 -7.12 12.60
C ALA A 278 30.33 -8.49 13.30
N LYS A 279 29.58 -9.50 12.84
CA LYS A 279 29.61 -10.87 13.39
C LYS A 279 30.97 -11.56 13.23
N VAL A 280 31.77 -11.16 12.27
CA VAL A 280 33.14 -11.69 12.09
C VAL A 280 34.21 -10.74 12.65
N GLY A 281 33.83 -9.80 13.53
CA GLY A 281 34.74 -8.87 14.21
C GLY A 281 35.31 -7.78 13.28
N LYS A 282 34.77 -7.60 12.05
CA LYS A 282 35.19 -6.55 11.12
C LYS A 282 34.30 -5.31 11.29
N MET A 283 34.93 -4.12 11.26
CA MET A 283 34.17 -2.87 11.24
C MET A 283 33.33 -2.80 9.96
N PRO A 284 31.99 -2.65 10.04
CA PRO A 284 31.14 -2.48 8.88
C PRO A 284 31.43 -1.19 8.11
N ASP A 285 31.18 -1.23 6.80
CA ASP A 285 31.22 -0.01 5.97
C ASP A 285 30.06 0.93 6.35
N GLY A 286 30.39 2.09 6.94
CA GLY A 286 29.44 3.12 7.34
C GLY A 286 28.65 3.75 6.17
N THR A 287 29.14 3.62 4.93
CA THR A 287 28.42 4.13 3.73
C THR A 287 27.12 3.36 3.50
N LEU A 288 27.09 2.06 3.81
CA LEU A 288 25.89 1.23 3.74
C LEU A 288 24.79 1.73 4.69
N GLY A 289 25.19 2.10 5.92
CA GLY A 289 24.26 2.68 6.90
C GLY A 289 23.68 4.02 6.44
N LYS A 290 24.52 4.91 5.89
CA LYS A 290 24.10 6.20 5.33
C LYS A 290 23.13 6.01 4.16
N LYS A 291 23.43 5.08 3.24
CA LYS A 291 22.57 4.74 2.11
C LYS A 291 21.21 4.22 2.56
N ALA A 292 21.19 3.30 3.53
CA ALA A 292 19.94 2.76 4.09
C ALA A 292 19.12 3.85 4.78
N LEU A 293 19.76 4.73 5.55
CA LEU A 293 19.09 5.83 6.24
C LEU A 293 18.47 6.83 5.25
N ALA A 294 19.17 7.19 4.17
CA ALA A 294 18.64 8.08 3.14
C ALA A 294 17.35 7.50 2.50
N ARG A 295 17.37 6.20 2.14
CA ARG A 295 16.17 5.54 1.59
C ARG A 295 15.03 5.43 2.60
N SER A 296 15.34 5.19 3.88
CA SER A 296 14.34 5.18 4.95
C SER A 296 13.71 6.57 5.14
N LEU A 297 14.49 7.63 5.03
CA LEU A 297 13.99 9.00 5.10
C LEU A 297 13.08 9.34 3.91
N HIS A 298 13.41 8.89 2.68
CA HIS A 298 12.51 9.04 1.53
C HIS A 298 11.18 8.32 1.78
N ASN A 299 11.20 7.08 2.29
CA ASN A 299 9.99 6.36 2.65
C ASN A 299 9.15 7.15 3.68
N ASN A 300 9.80 7.78 4.64
CA ASN A 300 9.11 8.60 5.64
C ASN A 300 8.38 9.80 5.04
N TYR A 301 8.95 10.48 4.03
CA TYR A 301 8.27 11.55 3.31
C TYR A 301 7.10 11.06 2.43
N PHE A 302 7.16 9.84 1.94
CA PHE A 302 6.08 9.22 1.16
C PHE A 302 4.88 8.77 2.00
N THR A 303 5.00 8.70 3.32
CA THR A 303 3.94 8.16 4.19
C THR A 303 2.63 8.94 4.09
N LEU A 304 2.65 10.26 4.24
CA LEU A 304 1.43 11.06 4.20
C LEU A 304 0.80 11.13 2.80
N PRO A 305 1.55 11.31 1.70
CA PRO A 305 1.00 11.20 0.35
C PRO A 305 0.32 9.85 0.08
N VAL A 306 0.94 8.73 0.43
CA VAL A 306 0.35 7.41 0.18
C VAL A 306 -0.91 7.17 1.03
N LEU A 307 -0.92 7.62 2.28
CA LEU A 307 -2.11 7.54 3.13
C LEU A 307 -3.28 8.34 2.55
N PHE A 308 -3.02 9.56 2.06
CA PHE A 308 -4.06 10.34 1.39
C PHE A 308 -4.66 9.55 0.22
N VAL A 309 -3.83 9.00 -0.65
CA VAL A 309 -4.30 8.25 -1.82
C VAL A 309 -5.14 7.03 -1.41
N MET A 310 -4.73 6.30 -0.36
CA MET A 310 -5.50 5.15 0.13
C MET A 310 -6.90 5.54 0.61
N VAL A 311 -7.04 6.72 1.19
CA VAL A 311 -8.34 7.24 1.67
C VAL A 311 -9.14 7.89 0.53
N SER A 312 -8.49 8.45 -0.48
CA SER A 312 -9.11 9.25 -1.55
C SER A 312 -10.22 8.54 -2.32
N ASN A 313 -10.17 7.21 -2.41
CA ASN A 313 -11.21 6.41 -3.07
C ASN A 313 -12.62 6.57 -2.47
N HIS A 314 -12.69 7.00 -1.22
CA HIS A 314 -13.96 7.29 -0.54
C HIS A 314 -14.46 8.72 -0.77
N PHE A 315 -13.67 9.55 -1.46
CA PHE A 315 -13.94 10.98 -1.66
C PHE A 315 -13.82 11.35 -3.15
N PRO A 316 -14.87 11.12 -3.97
CA PRO A 316 -14.86 11.40 -5.41
C PRO A 316 -14.49 12.84 -5.77
N SER A 317 -14.79 13.81 -4.91
CA SER A 317 -14.41 15.21 -5.09
C SER A 317 -12.90 15.41 -5.30
N THR A 318 -12.07 14.52 -4.77
CA THR A 318 -10.60 14.62 -4.91
C THR A 318 -10.11 14.32 -6.32
N PHE A 319 -10.82 13.52 -7.10
CA PHE A 319 -10.45 13.09 -8.45
C PHE A 319 -11.50 13.41 -9.53
N GLY A 320 -12.71 13.80 -9.16
CA GLY A 320 -13.77 14.22 -10.09
C GLY A 320 -13.58 15.61 -10.72
N TYR A 321 -12.39 16.19 -10.60
CA TYR A 321 -12.04 17.51 -11.10
C TYR A 321 -11.38 17.41 -12.49
N ALA A 322 -11.45 18.49 -13.29
CA ALA A 322 -10.96 18.52 -14.67
C ALA A 322 -9.45 18.21 -14.82
N TYR A 323 -8.66 18.46 -13.77
CA TYR A 323 -7.20 18.23 -13.77
C TYR A 323 -6.78 17.41 -12.55
N PRO A 324 -7.17 16.12 -12.47
CA PRO A 324 -6.96 15.29 -11.25
C PRO A 324 -5.47 15.09 -10.90
N TRP A 325 -4.56 15.12 -11.89
CA TRP A 325 -3.12 15.09 -11.64
C TRP A 325 -2.61 16.29 -10.81
N LEU A 326 -3.25 17.47 -10.99
CA LEU A 326 -2.87 18.69 -10.27
C LEU A 326 -3.28 18.57 -8.78
N SER A 327 -4.47 18.05 -8.47
CA SER A 327 -4.88 17.79 -7.10
C SER A 327 -3.95 16.79 -6.42
N LEU A 328 -3.58 15.70 -7.11
CA LEU A 328 -2.57 14.74 -6.61
C LEU A 328 -1.23 15.40 -6.30
N ALA A 329 -0.73 16.24 -7.21
CA ALA A 329 0.53 16.97 -7.04
C ALA A 329 0.50 17.91 -5.84
N ILE A 330 -0.53 18.77 -5.76
CA ILE A 330 -0.66 19.77 -4.69
C ILE A 330 -0.81 19.09 -3.32
N ILE A 331 -1.67 18.07 -3.23
CA ILE A 331 -1.89 17.35 -1.97
C ILE A 331 -0.64 16.57 -1.57
N SER A 332 0.05 15.94 -2.52
CA SER A 332 1.30 15.22 -2.21
C SER A 332 2.38 16.16 -1.71
N LEU A 333 2.51 17.35 -2.31
CA LEU A 333 3.45 18.37 -1.86
C LEU A 333 3.10 18.92 -0.47
N GLY A 334 1.82 19.25 -0.24
CA GLY A 334 1.33 19.70 1.05
C GLY A 334 1.53 18.66 2.14
N ALA A 335 1.21 17.38 1.87
CA ALA A 335 1.40 16.27 2.78
C ALA A 335 2.89 16.03 3.10
N ALA A 336 3.77 16.07 2.08
CA ALA A 336 5.21 15.98 2.28
C ALA A 336 5.74 17.18 3.11
N GLY A 337 5.18 18.38 2.91
CA GLY A 337 5.50 19.57 3.69
C GLY A 337 5.08 19.43 5.16
N VAL A 338 3.90 18.90 5.45
CA VAL A 338 3.47 18.56 6.83
C VAL A 338 4.47 17.58 7.46
N LYS A 339 4.87 16.52 6.72
CA LYS A 339 5.85 15.57 7.23
C LYS A 339 7.22 16.21 7.46
N HIS A 340 7.63 17.13 6.59
CA HIS A 340 8.87 17.87 6.77
C HIS A 340 8.84 18.72 8.06
N TRP A 341 7.74 19.41 8.31
CA TRP A 341 7.57 20.16 9.55
C TRP A 341 7.64 19.27 10.79
N LEU A 342 7.01 18.10 10.78
CA LEU A 342 7.11 17.11 11.87
C LEU A 342 8.56 16.68 12.10
N ASN A 343 9.29 16.36 11.04
CA ASN A 343 10.71 15.97 11.13
C ASN A 343 11.60 17.10 11.67
N LEU A 344 11.34 18.36 11.31
CA LEU A 344 12.05 19.52 11.86
C LEU A 344 11.75 19.70 13.35
N LYS A 345 10.49 19.56 13.76
CA LYS A 345 10.07 19.65 15.16
C LYS A 345 10.78 18.60 16.02
N GLU A 346 10.88 17.36 15.54
CA GLU A 346 11.61 16.28 16.22
C GLU A 346 13.09 16.60 16.41
N LYS A 347 13.71 17.31 15.46
CA LYS A 347 15.10 17.81 15.53
C LYS A 347 15.27 19.07 16.39
N LYS A 348 14.21 19.54 17.03
CA LYS A 348 14.18 20.84 17.73
C LYS A 348 14.52 22.03 16.82
N GLN A 349 14.35 21.87 15.52
CA GLN A 349 14.48 22.91 14.50
C GLN A 349 13.09 23.50 14.25
N GLN A 350 12.95 24.80 14.32
CA GLN A 350 11.66 25.45 14.04
C GLN A 350 11.70 26.13 12.68
N SER A 351 10.68 25.85 11.87
CA SER A 351 10.39 26.63 10.68
C SER A 351 8.97 27.15 10.75
N VAL A 352 8.85 28.46 10.82
CA VAL A 352 7.56 29.16 10.96
C VAL A 352 6.71 29.03 9.70
N TRP A 353 7.35 28.85 8.53
CA TRP A 353 6.69 28.91 7.24
C TRP A 353 6.24 27.54 6.68
N VAL A 354 6.92 26.44 7.04
CA VAL A 354 6.65 25.14 6.44
C VAL A 354 5.21 24.67 6.68
N MET A 355 4.71 24.78 7.91
CA MET A 355 3.35 24.35 8.23
C MET A 355 2.28 25.25 7.58
N PRO A 356 2.32 26.61 7.69
CA PRO A 356 1.38 27.46 6.98
C PRO A 356 1.35 27.25 5.49
N VAL A 357 2.50 27.10 4.81
CA VAL A 357 2.56 26.82 3.36
C VAL A 357 1.94 25.46 3.05
N SER A 358 2.21 24.43 3.85
CA SER A 358 1.62 23.11 3.66
C SER A 358 0.09 23.13 3.81
N VAL A 359 -0.42 23.85 4.81
CA VAL A 359 -1.87 24.02 5.02
C VAL A 359 -2.49 24.79 3.86
N LEU A 360 -1.85 25.87 3.38
CA LEU A 360 -2.33 26.62 2.22
C LEU A 360 -2.40 25.76 0.96
N LEU A 361 -1.41 24.88 0.72
CA LEU A 361 -1.45 23.92 -0.40
C LEU A 361 -2.64 22.96 -0.26
N LEU A 362 -2.86 22.39 0.92
CA LEU A 362 -4.00 21.49 1.15
C LEU A 362 -5.34 22.21 1.01
N LEU A 363 -5.47 23.43 1.51
CA LEU A 363 -6.66 24.25 1.33
C LEU A 363 -6.86 24.64 -0.14
N SER A 364 -5.79 24.96 -0.87
CA SER A 364 -5.88 25.25 -2.31
C SER A 364 -6.38 24.03 -3.09
N ALA A 365 -5.94 22.81 -2.74
CA ALA A 365 -6.47 21.59 -3.34
C ALA A 365 -7.97 21.43 -3.07
N ALA A 366 -8.42 21.66 -1.84
CA ALA A 366 -9.85 21.63 -1.51
C ALA A 366 -10.64 22.70 -2.29
N PHE A 367 -10.07 23.88 -2.48
CA PHE A 367 -10.70 24.97 -3.21
C PHE A 367 -10.81 24.71 -4.71
N ILE A 368 -9.74 24.25 -5.36
CA ILE A 368 -9.75 23.96 -6.80
C ILE A 368 -10.62 22.75 -7.18
N THR A 369 -10.82 21.82 -6.25
CA THR A 369 -11.71 20.66 -6.42
C THR A 369 -13.16 20.94 -6.03
N ALA A 370 -13.46 22.15 -5.56
CA ALA A 370 -14.82 22.54 -5.19
C ALA A 370 -15.76 22.52 -6.42
N PRO A 371 -17.02 22.14 -6.23
CA PRO A 371 -18.01 22.15 -7.30
C PRO A 371 -18.12 23.56 -7.89
N LYS A 372 -18.08 23.66 -9.22
CA LYS A 372 -18.36 24.93 -9.88
C LYS A 372 -19.85 25.22 -9.74
N LEU A 373 -20.19 26.24 -8.99
CA LEU A 373 -21.55 26.76 -8.97
C LEU A 373 -21.82 27.34 -10.37
N ASN A 374 -22.67 26.66 -11.14
CA ASN A 374 -23.21 27.25 -12.36
C ASN A 374 -24.37 28.17 -11.93
N PRO A 375 -24.21 29.52 -12.03
CA PRO A 375 -25.28 30.45 -11.63
C PRO A 375 -26.57 30.23 -12.42
N ASN A 376 -26.47 29.64 -13.62
CA ASN A 376 -27.60 29.37 -14.51
C ASN A 376 -28.17 27.97 -14.36
N ALA A 377 -27.59 27.12 -13.52
CA ALA A 377 -28.06 25.72 -13.31
C ALA A 377 -29.49 25.70 -12.68
N CYS A 378 -29.92 26.79 -12.06
CA CYS A 378 -31.28 26.91 -11.50
C CYS A 378 -32.33 27.32 -12.53
N ASP A 379 -31.92 27.80 -13.73
CA ASP A 379 -32.84 28.30 -14.77
C ASP A 379 -33.24 27.18 -15.76
N GLU A 380 -32.48 26.11 -15.89
CA GLU A 380 -32.88 24.93 -16.66
C GLU A 380 -33.79 24.03 -15.78
N LYS A 381 -35.08 24.13 -16.04
CA LYS A 381 -36.07 23.20 -15.45
C LYS A 381 -35.89 21.81 -16.05
N THR A 382 -34.96 21.04 -15.45
CA THR A 382 -34.80 19.63 -15.79
C THR A 382 -36.07 18.87 -15.38
N SER A 383 -36.70 18.19 -16.32
CA SER A 383 -37.89 17.39 -16.04
C SER A 383 -37.50 16.12 -15.25
N PHE A 384 -38.43 15.63 -14.41
CA PHE A 384 -38.22 14.34 -13.73
C PHE A 384 -38.02 13.20 -14.75
N ALA A 385 -38.61 13.27 -15.92
CA ALA A 385 -38.44 12.29 -16.99
C ALA A 385 -36.98 12.17 -17.46
N GLU A 386 -36.27 13.30 -17.60
CA GLU A 386 -34.84 13.32 -17.95
C GLU A 386 -33.98 12.71 -16.84
N VAL A 387 -34.22 13.09 -15.59
CA VAL A 387 -33.54 12.52 -14.42
C VAL A 387 -33.78 11.01 -14.34
N ASN A 388 -35.03 10.57 -14.50
CA ASN A 388 -35.38 9.16 -14.51
C ASN A 388 -34.66 8.41 -15.62
N THR A 389 -34.58 8.96 -16.82
CA THR A 389 -33.84 8.35 -17.93
C THR A 389 -32.35 8.12 -17.61
N ILE A 390 -31.71 9.11 -16.97
CA ILE A 390 -30.31 8.97 -16.53
C ILE A 390 -30.19 7.86 -15.48
N ILE A 391 -31.06 7.84 -14.48
CA ILE A 391 -31.05 6.83 -13.42
C ILE A 391 -31.29 5.42 -13.99
N GLN A 392 -32.24 5.26 -14.90
CA GLN A 392 -32.51 3.98 -15.55
C GLN A 392 -31.28 3.48 -16.33
N ASN A 393 -30.59 4.37 -17.05
CA ASN A 393 -29.45 4.00 -17.87
C ASN A 393 -28.15 3.80 -17.10
N ARG A 394 -27.99 4.41 -15.91
CA ARG A 394 -26.71 4.46 -15.21
C ARG A 394 -26.71 3.79 -13.84
N CYS A 395 -27.87 3.65 -13.21
CA CYS A 395 -27.95 3.22 -11.81
C CYS A 395 -28.71 1.90 -11.63
N VAL A 396 -29.78 1.67 -12.42
CA VAL A 396 -30.68 0.54 -12.23
C VAL A 396 -30.03 -0.80 -12.55
N SER A 397 -29.00 -0.84 -13.40
CA SER A 397 -28.23 -2.07 -13.64
C SER A 397 -27.75 -2.72 -12.35
N CYS A 398 -27.30 -1.92 -11.37
CA CYS A 398 -26.87 -2.39 -10.05
C CYS A 398 -27.93 -2.17 -8.96
N HIS A 399 -28.68 -1.05 -9.03
CA HIS A 399 -29.63 -0.61 -8.03
C HIS A 399 -31.08 -0.96 -8.36
N SER A 400 -31.36 -2.26 -8.51
CA SER A 400 -32.66 -2.83 -8.85
C SER A 400 -33.00 -3.99 -7.93
N ALA A 401 -34.29 -4.30 -7.82
CA ALA A 401 -34.75 -5.55 -7.20
C ALA A 401 -34.24 -6.79 -7.95
N ARG A 402 -33.93 -6.62 -9.23
CA ARG A 402 -33.31 -7.66 -10.10
C ARG A 402 -32.15 -7.03 -10.89
N PRO A 403 -30.98 -6.85 -10.25
CA PRO A 403 -29.83 -6.29 -10.94
C PRO A 403 -29.44 -7.09 -12.17
N THR A 404 -29.06 -6.38 -13.24
CA THR A 404 -28.54 -6.96 -14.49
C THR A 404 -27.02 -6.81 -14.59
N ASP A 405 -26.41 -6.28 -13.56
CA ASP A 405 -24.96 -6.13 -13.46
C ASP A 405 -24.29 -7.46 -13.13
N ASP A 406 -23.17 -7.74 -13.77
CA ASP A 406 -22.45 -9.02 -13.63
C ASP A 406 -21.83 -9.23 -12.22
N ILE A 407 -21.69 -8.17 -11.43
CA ILE A 407 -21.06 -8.18 -10.11
C ILE A 407 -22.11 -8.18 -8.98
N PHE A 408 -23.15 -7.35 -9.16
CA PHE A 408 -24.16 -7.15 -8.12
C PHE A 408 -25.39 -7.99 -8.39
N THR A 409 -25.50 -9.12 -7.72
CA THR A 409 -26.70 -9.98 -7.77
C THR A 409 -27.85 -9.47 -6.88
N LYS A 410 -27.59 -8.47 -6.04
CA LYS A 410 -28.57 -7.76 -5.19
C LYS A 410 -28.23 -6.27 -5.16
N ALA A 411 -29.24 -5.43 -5.02
CA ALA A 411 -29.03 -3.99 -4.92
C ALA A 411 -28.06 -3.64 -3.79
N PRO A 412 -26.95 -2.92 -4.07
CA PRO A 412 -25.99 -2.51 -3.05
C PRO A 412 -26.68 -1.76 -1.91
N ASN A 413 -26.42 -2.17 -0.67
CA ASN A 413 -27.05 -1.61 0.55
C ASN A 413 -28.59 -1.61 0.52
N GLY A 414 -29.23 -2.45 -0.30
CA GLY A 414 -30.68 -2.48 -0.45
C GLY A 414 -31.27 -1.22 -1.09
N VAL A 415 -30.45 -0.39 -1.73
CA VAL A 415 -30.91 0.83 -2.43
C VAL A 415 -31.36 0.47 -3.84
N MET A 416 -32.63 0.71 -4.14
CA MET A 416 -33.27 0.42 -5.42
C MET A 416 -33.84 1.69 -6.05
N TYR A 417 -33.84 1.72 -7.40
CA TYR A 417 -34.34 2.83 -8.23
C TYR A 417 -35.26 2.36 -9.35
N ASP A 418 -35.95 1.23 -9.15
CA ASP A 418 -36.85 0.65 -10.15
C ASP A 418 -38.10 1.52 -10.42
N THR A 419 -38.54 2.29 -9.42
CA THR A 419 -39.73 3.13 -9.53
C THR A 419 -39.46 4.59 -9.21
N PRO A 420 -40.25 5.53 -9.78
CA PRO A 420 -40.16 6.96 -9.47
C PRO A 420 -40.21 7.27 -7.96
N GLU A 421 -41.06 6.57 -7.20
CA GLU A 421 -41.20 6.75 -5.76
C GLU A 421 -39.90 6.39 -5.02
N GLN A 422 -39.25 5.33 -5.42
CA GLN A 422 -37.95 4.90 -4.86
C GLN A 422 -36.85 5.96 -5.12
N ILE A 423 -36.85 6.54 -6.32
CA ILE A 423 -35.89 7.61 -6.70
C ILE A 423 -36.16 8.86 -5.83
N VAL A 424 -37.40 9.30 -5.75
CA VAL A 424 -37.80 10.48 -4.96
C VAL A 424 -37.51 10.27 -3.46
N ALA A 425 -37.78 9.09 -2.92
CA ALA A 425 -37.49 8.74 -1.52
C ALA A 425 -36.00 8.81 -1.21
N LYS A 426 -35.14 8.59 -2.19
CA LYS A 426 -33.67 8.59 -2.05
C LYS A 426 -33.00 9.85 -2.63
N LYS A 427 -33.76 10.89 -2.97
CA LYS A 427 -33.24 12.12 -3.63
C LYS A 427 -32.05 12.73 -2.91
N GLN A 428 -32.06 12.81 -1.58
CA GLN A 428 -30.95 13.36 -0.79
C GLN A 428 -29.68 12.49 -0.91
N LEU A 429 -29.83 11.16 -0.88
CA LEU A 429 -28.74 10.23 -1.05
C LEU A 429 -28.14 10.32 -2.45
N ILE A 430 -28.99 10.45 -3.48
CA ILE A 430 -28.56 10.64 -4.87
C ILE A 430 -27.76 11.94 -4.98
N MET A 431 -28.27 13.05 -4.44
CA MET A 431 -27.56 14.33 -4.44
C MET A 431 -26.18 14.21 -3.76
N GLN A 432 -26.11 13.58 -2.60
CA GLN A 432 -24.84 13.38 -1.86
C GLN A 432 -23.84 12.48 -2.58
N ARG A 433 -24.28 11.56 -3.44
CA ARG A 433 -23.41 10.54 -4.05
C ARG A 433 -23.09 10.79 -5.52
N VAL A 434 -23.88 11.59 -6.21
CA VAL A 434 -23.78 11.82 -7.66
C VAL A 434 -23.49 13.27 -8.00
N VAL A 435 -23.96 14.23 -7.22
CA VAL A 435 -23.85 15.67 -7.52
C VAL A 435 -22.73 16.34 -6.76
N ILE A 436 -22.27 15.76 -5.66
CA ILE A 436 -21.11 16.20 -4.90
C ILE A 436 -19.94 15.27 -5.23
#